data_47b7e85dc98b0c2b83a54419aa949a48
#
_entry.id   47b7e85dc98b0c2b83a54419aa949a48
#
_cell.length_a   1.000
_cell.length_b   1.000
_cell.length_c   1.000
_cell.angle_alpha   90.00
_cell.angle_beta   90.00
_cell.angle_gamma   90.00
#
_symmetry.space_group_name_H-M   'P 1'
#
loop_
_entity.id
_entity.type
_entity.pdbx_description
1 polymer ?
#
loop_
_entity_poly.entity_id
_entity_poly.type
_entity_poly.pdbx_seq_one_letter_code
_entity_poly.pdbx_strand_id
1 'polypeptide(L)'
;MGNLIAQRESYTRAGKTDDIDRTFTHDDLSRLTNTDQYVNGELNKQNVERFLTYDRNGNLLTLIRYADGVQSSNRQYTYIGNRLDRMEKDKVIAWDEIEVHPGGPAIVVPEKVTEDNGTAALDAEISIDTSAVIRPVDPGIIFRSRYAHDRNGNLTYDMELQTNFAYNSLNLLEKAVRNDTIVTKYSYLADGTKLSAVNADDCGFAYRGSFTYRADAGGDRVFESTPFGGGRIVGTVDDETEVRYFLTDHLGSVRVVATDQNNVLERNDYQPFGKRWVTPSLPVSDNRDRFNGKEDQAFAGLPFSDYGARCYNKLNGRWLSQDPLQQYHSPYVFCGNNPIRLVDLDGMEARDSTSVMIPPVIVYPSEDGEGGGHSNSFWGSPIPGYSLDEIYEAFKSSFK
;
A
#
# COMPACT_ATOMS: atom_id res chain seq x y z
N MET A 1 -4.30 -22.93 9.63
CA MET A 1 -5.40 -22.27 8.91
C MET A 1 -5.06 -22.24 7.43
N GLY A 2 -6.04 -22.37 6.52
CA GLY A 2 -5.80 -22.35 5.08
C GLY A 2 -5.56 -20.95 4.51
N ASN A 3 -5.05 -20.89 3.28
CA ASN A 3 -4.94 -19.63 2.54
C ASN A 3 -6.32 -19.12 2.11
N LEU A 4 -6.48 -17.80 2.01
CA LEU A 4 -7.62 -17.20 1.34
C LEU A 4 -7.54 -17.52 -0.15
N ILE A 5 -8.51 -18.25 -0.68
CA ILE A 5 -8.52 -18.66 -2.10
C ILE A 5 -9.52 -17.89 -2.94
N ALA A 6 -10.52 -17.26 -2.30
CA ALA A 6 -11.50 -16.44 -2.99
C ALA A 6 -12.11 -15.38 -2.06
N GLN A 7 -12.53 -14.27 -2.63
CA GLN A 7 -13.24 -13.20 -1.97
C GLN A 7 -14.35 -12.70 -2.90
N ARG A 8 -15.55 -12.45 -2.34
CA ARG A 8 -16.67 -11.84 -3.06
C ARG A 8 -17.04 -10.49 -2.43
N GLU A 9 -17.28 -9.52 -3.27
CA GLU A 9 -17.79 -8.19 -2.90
C GLU A 9 -18.95 -7.85 -3.83
N SER A 10 -20.00 -7.22 -3.30
CA SER A 10 -21.15 -6.75 -4.09
C SER A 10 -21.32 -5.25 -3.87
N TYR A 11 -21.45 -4.51 -4.95
CA TYR A 11 -21.68 -3.07 -4.94
C TYR A 11 -22.98 -2.72 -5.65
N THR A 12 -23.89 -2.08 -4.94
CA THR A 12 -25.13 -1.58 -5.54
C THR A 12 -25.06 -0.07 -5.74
N ARG A 13 -25.31 0.38 -6.98
CA ARG A 13 -25.37 1.79 -7.35
C ARG A 13 -26.51 2.03 -8.31
N ALA A 14 -27.39 2.99 -7.99
CA ALA A 14 -28.54 3.35 -8.82
C ALA A 14 -29.37 2.12 -9.25
N GLY A 15 -29.58 1.18 -8.32
CA GLY A 15 -30.36 -0.06 -8.57
C GLY A 15 -29.63 -1.13 -9.39
N LYS A 16 -28.39 -0.92 -9.80
CA LYS A 16 -27.54 -1.93 -10.44
C LYS A 16 -26.54 -2.48 -9.42
N THR A 17 -26.48 -3.80 -9.28
CA THR A 17 -25.50 -4.50 -8.45
C THR A 17 -24.45 -5.09 -9.36
N ASP A 18 -23.17 -4.83 -9.03
CA ASP A 18 -22.02 -5.49 -9.62
C ASP A 18 -21.40 -6.41 -8.57
N ASP A 19 -21.29 -7.69 -8.87
CA ASP A 19 -20.60 -8.69 -8.06
C ASP A 19 -19.15 -8.81 -8.54
N ILE A 20 -18.22 -8.63 -7.63
CA ILE A 20 -16.78 -8.76 -7.88
C ILE A 20 -16.25 -9.96 -7.11
N ASP A 21 -15.86 -10.99 -7.86
CA ASP A 21 -15.18 -12.16 -7.33
C ASP A 21 -13.68 -12.06 -7.61
N ARG A 22 -12.85 -12.25 -6.57
CA ARG A 22 -11.41 -12.37 -6.70
C ARG A 22 -10.98 -13.76 -6.29
N THR A 23 -10.10 -14.38 -7.09
CA THR A 23 -9.49 -15.65 -6.73
C THR A 23 -7.98 -15.48 -6.57
N PHE A 24 -7.41 -16.29 -5.68
CA PHE A 24 -6.01 -16.20 -5.29
C PHE A 24 -5.36 -17.57 -5.37
N THR A 25 -4.19 -17.65 -5.97
CA THR A 25 -3.38 -18.86 -5.97
C THR A 25 -2.08 -18.65 -5.18
N HIS A 26 -1.61 -19.72 -4.56
CA HIS A 26 -0.44 -19.70 -3.69
C HIS A 26 0.50 -20.85 -4.05
N ASP A 27 1.77 -20.67 -3.74
CA ASP A 27 2.74 -21.77 -3.77
C ASP A 27 2.68 -22.63 -2.49
N ASP A 28 3.52 -23.66 -2.44
CA ASP A 28 3.59 -24.61 -1.31
C ASP A 28 4.04 -23.96 0.00
N LEU A 29 4.64 -22.79 -0.05
CA LEU A 29 5.02 -21.97 1.12
C LEU A 29 3.93 -20.94 1.48
N SER A 30 2.74 -21.06 0.89
CA SER A 30 1.61 -20.13 1.12
C SER A 30 1.86 -18.69 0.65
N ARG A 31 2.81 -18.47 -0.27
CA ARG A 31 3.05 -17.15 -0.86
C ARG A 31 2.14 -16.95 -2.06
N LEU A 32 1.61 -15.75 -2.22
CA LEU A 32 0.71 -15.40 -3.32
C LEU A 32 1.43 -15.49 -4.66
N THR A 33 0.85 -16.20 -5.63
CA THR A 33 1.43 -16.35 -6.99
C THR A 33 0.60 -15.67 -8.07
N ASN A 34 -0.73 -15.70 -7.96
CA ASN A 34 -1.62 -15.03 -8.92
C ASN A 34 -2.88 -14.53 -8.25
N THR A 35 -3.48 -13.51 -8.88
CA THR A 35 -4.85 -13.06 -8.59
C THR A 35 -5.63 -12.96 -9.88
N ASP A 36 -6.90 -13.35 -9.86
CA ASP A 36 -7.86 -13.13 -10.93
C ASP A 36 -9.07 -12.38 -10.38
N GLN A 37 -9.67 -11.55 -11.22
CA GLN A 37 -10.88 -10.81 -10.88
C GLN A 37 -11.97 -11.13 -11.88
N TYR A 38 -13.19 -11.36 -11.39
CA TYR A 38 -14.39 -11.56 -12.18
C TYR A 38 -15.40 -10.49 -11.79
N VAL A 39 -16.09 -9.92 -12.78
CA VAL A 39 -17.20 -8.99 -12.57
C VAL A 39 -18.44 -9.60 -13.15
N ASN A 40 -19.46 -9.82 -12.32
CA ASN A 40 -20.71 -10.50 -12.70
C ASN A 40 -20.46 -11.88 -13.37
N GLY A 41 -19.45 -12.61 -12.89
CA GLY A 41 -19.08 -13.93 -13.39
C GLY A 41 -18.18 -13.93 -14.63
N GLU A 42 -17.89 -12.78 -15.24
CA GLU A 42 -16.99 -12.67 -16.38
C GLU A 42 -15.58 -12.28 -15.95
N LEU A 43 -14.56 -12.92 -16.52
CA LEU A 43 -13.15 -12.61 -16.22
C LEU A 43 -12.86 -11.15 -16.58
N ASN A 44 -12.50 -10.39 -15.55
CA ASN A 44 -12.10 -9.00 -15.68
C ASN A 44 -10.58 -8.91 -15.51
N LYS A 45 -9.89 -8.54 -16.57
CA LYS A 45 -8.43 -8.40 -16.60
C LYS A 45 -7.93 -7.08 -15.98
N GLN A 46 -8.79 -6.37 -15.26
CA GLN A 46 -8.44 -5.15 -14.55
C GLN A 46 -7.92 -5.50 -13.16
N ASN A 47 -6.99 -4.69 -12.69
CA ASN A 47 -6.55 -4.68 -11.28
C ASN A 47 -6.07 -6.04 -10.73
N VAL A 48 -5.30 -6.80 -11.51
CA VAL A 48 -4.76 -8.09 -11.09
C VAL A 48 -3.24 -8.09 -11.04
N GLU A 49 -2.69 -8.89 -10.14
CA GLU A 49 -1.26 -9.20 -10.01
C GLU A 49 -1.04 -10.68 -10.35
N ARG A 50 -0.12 -10.97 -11.24
CA ARG A 50 0.15 -12.34 -11.70
C ARG A 50 1.64 -12.62 -11.81
N PHE A 51 1.96 -13.92 -11.91
CA PHE A 51 3.31 -14.41 -12.10
C PHE A 51 4.30 -13.91 -11.05
N LEU A 52 3.81 -13.88 -9.80
CA LEU A 52 4.69 -13.59 -8.68
C LEU A 52 5.55 -14.81 -8.41
N THR A 53 6.85 -14.63 -8.48
CA THR A 53 7.84 -15.67 -8.16
C THR A 53 8.80 -15.17 -7.10
N TYR A 54 9.41 -16.12 -6.38
CA TYR A 54 10.22 -15.81 -5.21
C TYR A 54 11.47 -16.67 -5.16
N ASP A 55 12.55 -16.12 -4.61
CA ASP A 55 13.72 -16.90 -4.24
C ASP A 55 13.48 -17.72 -2.95
N ARG A 56 14.51 -18.47 -2.54
CA ARG A 56 14.45 -19.29 -1.32
C ARG A 56 14.29 -18.49 -0.02
N ASN A 57 14.75 -17.25 -0.02
CA ASN A 57 14.62 -16.34 1.14
C ASN A 57 13.27 -15.62 1.17
N GLY A 58 12.42 -15.79 0.14
CA GLY A 58 11.16 -15.08 -0.03
C GLY A 58 11.30 -13.71 -0.69
N ASN A 59 12.45 -13.37 -1.28
CA ASN A 59 12.55 -12.16 -2.07
C ASN A 59 11.75 -12.32 -3.37
N LEU A 60 10.94 -11.31 -3.70
CA LEU A 60 10.10 -11.27 -4.89
C LEU A 60 10.98 -11.15 -6.14
N LEU A 61 10.94 -12.10 -7.06
CA LEU A 61 11.75 -12.09 -8.29
C LEU A 61 10.98 -11.45 -9.45
N THR A 62 9.68 -11.73 -9.57
CA THR A 62 8.83 -11.18 -10.63
C THR A 62 7.52 -10.67 -10.06
N LEU A 63 7.00 -9.59 -10.66
CA LEU A 63 5.68 -9.03 -10.34
C LEU A 63 5.11 -8.40 -11.60
N ILE A 64 4.04 -8.99 -12.13
CA ILE A 64 3.33 -8.46 -13.29
C ILE A 64 1.98 -7.92 -12.85
N ARG A 65 1.69 -6.69 -13.25
CA ARG A 65 0.43 -6.00 -12.97
C ARG A 65 -0.31 -5.69 -14.25
N TYR A 66 -1.61 -5.93 -14.23
CA TYR A 66 -2.50 -5.62 -15.34
C TYR A 66 -3.47 -4.51 -14.96
N ALA A 67 -3.75 -3.65 -15.94
CA ALA A 67 -4.76 -2.61 -15.89
C ALA A 67 -5.50 -2.62 -17.22
N ASP A 68 -6.84 -2.68 -17.18
CA ASP A 68 -7.70 -2.67 -18.37
C ASP A 68 -7.34 -3.74 -19.43
N GLY A 69 -6.93 -4.91 -18.96
CA GLY A 69 -6.53 -6.03 -19.83
C GLY A 69 -5.13 -5.89 -20.45
N VAL A 70 -4.46 -4.77 -20.19
CA VAL A 70 -3.10 -4.51 -20.65
C VAL A 70 -2.13 -4.61 -19.49
N GLN A 71 -0.99 -5.23 -19.72
CA GLN A 71 0.08 -5.26 -18.73
C GLN A 71 0.55 -3.82 -18.42
N SER A 72 0.27 -3.37 -17.21
CA SER A 72 0.66 -2.02 -16.76
C SER A 72 2.08 -1.96 -16.22
N SER A 73 2.62 -3.08 -15.74
CA SER A 73 4.01 -3.22 -15.35
C SER A 73 4.44 -4.68 -15.31
N ASN A 74 5.61 -4.97 -15.85
CA ASN A 74 6.36 -6.21 -15.63
C ASN A 74 7.66 -5.83 -14.95
N ARG A 75 7.91 -6.38 -13.78
CA ARG A 75 9.06 -6.06 -12.96
C ARG A 75 9.83 -7.32 -12.64
N GLN A 76 11.12 -7.30 -12.93
CA GLN A 76 12.07 -8.32 -12.54
C GLN A 76 13.06 -7.73 -11.55
N TYR A 77 13.30 -8.43 -10.45
CA TYR A 77 14.11 -7.95 -9.36
C TYR A 77 15.35 -8.81 -9.18
N THR A 78 16.48 -8.17 -8.95
CA THR A 78 17.76 -8.81 -8.63
C THR A 78 18.24 -8.35 -7.27
N TYR A 79 18.84 -9.26 -6.50
CA TYR A 79 19.24 -9.03 -5.12
C TYR A 79 20.72 -9.34 -4.90
N ILE A 80 21.33 -8.62 -3.94
CA ILE A 80 22.61 -8.99 -3.33
C ILE A 80 22.31 -9.40 -1.88
N GLY A 81 22.35 -10.69 -1.60
CA GLY A 81 21.74 -11.23 -0.38
C GLY A 81 20.24 -10.98 -0.39
N ASN A 82 19.72 -10.30 0.63
CA ASN A 82 18.31 -9.91 0.70
C ASN A 82 18.08 -8.44 0.31
N ARG A 83 19.12 -7.68 -0.04
CA ARG A 83 19.02 -6.28 -0.45
C ARG A 83 18.68 -6.20 -1.92
N LEU A 84 17.66 -5.43 -2.26
CA LEU A 84 17.31 -5.16 -3.65
C LEU A 84 18.46 -4.40 -4.33
N ASP A 85 19.01 -4.97 -5.39
CA ASP A 85 20.09 -4.35 -6.18
C ASP A 85 19.54 -3.66 -7.42
N ARG A 86 18.71 -4.37 -8.19
CA ARG A 86 18.21 -3.89 -9.47
C ARG A 86 16.76 -4.29 -9.71
N MET A 87 16.05 -3.44 -10.40
CA MET A 87 14.75 -3.74 -10.97
C MET A 87 14.75 -3.40 -12.45
N GLU A 88 14.34 -4.33 -13.28
CA GLU A 88 14.14 -4.16 -14.70
C GLU A 88 12.65 -4.13 -15.02
N LYS A 89 12.27 -3.31 -16.00
CA LYS A 89 10.93 -3.29 -16.56
C LYS A 89 11.01 -3.78 -17.99
N ASP A 90 10.30 -4.87 -18.28
CA ASP A 90 10.18 -5.38 -19.63
C ASP A 90 9.09 -4.65 -20.43
N LYS A 91 9.04 -4.93 -21.73
CA LYS A 91 7.96 -4.45 -22.59
C LYS A 91 6.61 -4.94 -22.08
N VAL A 92 5.59 -4.11 -22.29
CA VAL A 92 4.19 -4.45 -22.03
C VAL A 92 3.78 -5.60 -22.96
N ILE A 93 3.24 -6.68 -22.38
CA ILE A 93 2.72 -7.85 -23.10
C ILE A 93 1.20 -7.89 -22.92
N ALA A 94 0.45 -8.13 -23.99
CA ALA A 94 -0.99 -8.31 -23.91
C ALA A 94 -1.35 -9.60 -23.16
N TRP A 95 -2.46 -9.61 -22.46
CA TRP A 95 -2.90 -10.76 -21.65
C TRP A 95 -3.01 -12.05 -22.47
N ASP A 96 -3.50 -11.94 -23.69
CA ASP A 96 -3.82 -13.07 -24.57
C ASP A 96 -2.56 -13.69 -25.22
N GLU A 97 -1.40 -13.03 -25.08
CA GLU A 97 -0.10 -13.51 -25.57
C GLU A 97 0.64 -14.39 -24.55
N ILE A 98 0.04 -14.61 -23.36
CA ILE A 98 0.65 -15.40 -22.31
C ILE A 98 0.08 -16.83 -22.33
N GLU A 99 0.87 -17.78 -22.76
CA GLU A 99 0.53 -19.21 -22.65
C GLU A 99 0.70 -19.69 -21.20
N VAL A 100 -0.40 -20.16 -20.61
CA VAL A 100 -0.40 -20.77 -19.27
C VAL A 100 -0.33 -22.29 -19.44
N HIS A 101 0.80 -22.89 -19.13
CA HIS A 101 0.90 -24.35 -19.07
C HIS A 101 0.29 -24.87 -17.76
N PRO A 102 -0.72 -25.77 -17.79
CA PRO A 102 -1.27 -26.36 -16.59
C PRO A 102 -0.21 -27.21 -15.87
N GLY A 103 0.18 -26.82 -14.65
CA GLY A 103 0.99 -27.62 -13.75
C GLY A 103 2.46 -27.24 -13.58
N GLY A 104 2.90 -26.10 -14.12
CA GLY A 104 4.25 -25.57 -13.89
C GLY A 104 4.23 -24.10 -13.45
N PRO A 105 5.29 -23.56 -12.84
CA PRO A 105 5.42 -22.12 -12.68
C PRO A 105 5.35 -21.49 -14.07
N ALA A 106 4.44 -20.55 -14.28
CA ALA A 106 4.29 -19.89 -15.57
C ALA A 106 5.57 -19.12 -15.90
N ILE A 107 6.26 -19.54 -16.93
CA ILE A 107 7.44 -18.86 -17.46
C ILE A 107 6.94 -17.97 -18.59
N VAL A 108 7.00 -16.66 -18.38
CA VAL A 108 6.84 -15.71 -19.48
C VAL A 108 8.13 -15.72 -20.28
N VAL A 109 8.14 -16.43 -21.41
CA VAL A 109 9.22 -16.35 -22.38
C VAL A 109 8.93 -15.13 -23.24
N PRO A 110 9.73 -14.08 -23.25
CA PRO A 110 9.54 -12.98 -24.18
C PRO A 110 9.73 -13.50 -25.60
N GLU A 111 8.69 -13.37 -26.45
CA GLU A 111 8.80 -13.67 -27.86
C GLU A 111 9.88 -12.79 -28.51
N LYS A 112 10.65 -13.41 -29.40
CA LYS A 112 11.70 -12.76 -30.18
C LYS A 112 11.22 -11.43 -30.76
N VAL A 113 11.83 -10.33 -30.32
CA VAL A 113 11.76 -9.08 -31.06
C VAL A 113 12.53 -9.29 -32.35
N THR A 114 11.85 -9.45 -33.46
CA THR A 114 12.46 -9.32 -34.77
C THR A 114 12.79 -7.84 -34.96
N GLU A 115 13.98 -7.43 -34.56
CA GLU A 115 14.57 -6.23 -35.15
C GLU A 115 14.86 -6.54 -36.59
N ASP A 116 14.24 -5.79 -37.47
CA ASP A 116 14.52 -5.78 -38.88
C ASP A 116 15.89 -5.14 -39.10
N ASN A 117 16.95 -5.90 -38.88
CA ASN A 117 18.29 -5.73 -39.42
C ASN A 117 19.15 -6.94 -39.03
N GLY A 118 19.35 -7.78 -40.03
CA GLY A 118 20.05 -9.06 -39.93
C GLY A 118 21.33 -9.04 -39.15
N THR A 119 21.37 -9.84 -38.11
CA THR A 119 22.51 -10.71 -37.76
C THR A 119 22.12 -11.62 -36.58
N ALA A 120 22.32 -12.93 -36.85
CA ALA A 120 22.56 -14.06 -35.95
C ALA A 120 21.65 -14.27 -34.70
N ALA A 121 20.80 -15.28 -34.81
CA ALA A 121 20.15 -15.98 -33.72
C ALA A 121 21.18 -16.52 -32.72
N LEU A 122 21.00 -16.21 -31.44
CA LEU A 122 21.52 -17.00 -30.35
C LEU A 122 20.34 -17.74 -29.71
N ASP A 123 20.25 -19.04 -30.00
CA ASP A 123 19.37 -19.95 -29.28
C ASP A 123 19.87 -20.05 -27.83
N ALA A 124 19.20 -19.38 -26.92
CA ALA A 124 19.38 -19.58 -25.50
C ALA A 124 18.12 -20.24 -24.94
N GLU A 125 18.13 -21.56 -24.81
CA GLU A 125 17.21 -22.23 -23.88
C GLU A 125 17.52 -21.72 -22.45
N ILE A 126 16.62 -20.92 -21.88
CA ILE A 126 16.71 -20.54 -20.47
C ILE A 126 16.08 -21.66 -19.66
N SER A 127 16.89 -22.61 -19.23
CA SER A 127 16.50 -23.51 -18.17
C SER A 127 16.57 -22.74 -16.84
N ILE A 128 15.43 -22.56 -16.17
CA ILE A 128 15.43 -22.03 -14.80
C ILE A 128 15.87 -23.15 -13.87
N ASP A 129 17.16 -23.17 -13.56
CA ASP A 129 17.68 -23.94 -12.44
C ASP A 129 17.25 -23.22 -11.16
N THR A 130 16.51 -23.90 -10.28
CA THR A 130 16.07 -23.40 -8.98
C THR A 130 17.21 -23.28 -7.96
N SER A 131 18.42 -23.59 -8.31
CA SER A 131 19.62 -23.24 -7.57
C SER A 131 20.00 -21.79 -7.87
N ALA A 132 20.24 -20.98 -6.84
CA ALA A 132 20.62 -19.58 -6.96
C ALA A 132 21.74 -19.42 -8.00
N VAL A 133 21.41 -18.92 -9.20
CA VAL A 133 22.40 -18.63 -10.21
C VAL A 133 23.15 -17.38 -9.80
N ILE A 134 24.25 -17.55 -9.08
CA ILE A 134 25.30 -16.55 -9.04
C ILE A 134 25.93 -16.55 -10.43
N ARG A 135 25.46 -15.69 -11.34
CA ARG A 135 26.16 -15.48 -12.61
C ARG A 135 27.53 -14.88 -12.30
N PRO A 136 28.63 -15.42 -12.86
CA PRO A 136 29.92 -14.76 -12.76
C PRO A 136 29.78 -13.35 -13.33
N VAL A 137 30.15 -12.35 -12.55
CA VAL A 137 30.20 -10.96 -13.00
C VAL A 137 31.28 -10.88 -14.06
N ASP A 138 30.93 -10.50 -15.29
CA ASP A 138 31.91 -10.12 -16.30
C ASP A 138 32.73 -8.95 -15.74
N PRO A 139 34.06 -9.11 -15.56
CA PRO A 139 34.89 -8.08 -14.94
C PRO A 139 34.96 -6.75 -15.74
N GLY A 140 34.35 -6.70 -16.94
CA GLY A 140 34.27 -5.49 -17.77
C GLY A 140 33.01 -4.66 -17.56
N ILE A 141 31.97 -5.17 -16.88
CA ILE A 141 30.72 -4.45 -16.69
C ILE A 141 30.63 -3.97 -15.23
N ILE A 142 30.86 -2.68 -15.02
CA ILE A 142 30.55 -2.04 -13.73
C ILE A 142 29.03 -1.91 -13.67
N PHE A 143 28.35 -2.89 -13.04
CA PHE A 143 26.94 -2.76 -12.69
C PHE A 143 26.82 -1.65 -11.64
N ARG A 144 26.35 -0.48 -12.03
CA ARG A 144 25.92 0.51 -11.06
C ARG A 144 24.64 -0.04 -10.41
N SER A 145 24.70 -0.30 -9.10
CA SER A 145 23.52 -0.58 -8.31
C SER A 145 22.46 0.48 -8.60
N ARG A 146 21.25 0.06 -8.87
CA ARG A 146 20.09 0.95 -9.05
C ARG A 146 19.41 1.26 -7.74
N TYR A 147 19.71 0.46 -6.71
CA TYR A 147 19.27 0.64 -5.34
C TYR A 147 20.48 0.60 -4.44
N ALA A 148 20.55 1.48 -3.46
CA ALA A 148 21.62 1.50 -2.50
C ALA A 148 21.07 1.35 -1.08
N HIS A 149 21.87 0.75 -0.19
CA HIS A 149 21.53 0.54 1.21
C HIS A 149 22.70 0.96 2.11
N ASP A 150 22.38 1.45 3.29
CA ASP A 150 23.38 1.70 4.33
C ASP A 150 23.85 0.41 5.00
N ARG A 151 24.73 0.56 6.02
CA ARG A 151 25.25 -0.60 6.77
C ARG A 151 24.19 -1.30 7.60
N ASN A 152 23.14 -0.57 8.03
CA ASN A 152 22.00 -1.12 8.76
C ASN A 152 21.00 -1.81 7.83
N GLY A 153 21.20 -1.73 6.51
CA GLY A 153 20.32 -2.30 5.51
C GLY A 153 19.14 -1.40 5.12
N ASN A 154 19.09 -0.16 5.57
CA ASN A 154 18.07 0.79 5.15
C ASN A 154 18.29 1.19 3.69
N LEU A 155 17.23 1.28 2.89
CA LEU A 155 17.28 1.73 1.50
C LEU A 155 17.66 3.21 1.45
N THR A 156 18.83 3.54 0.92
CA THR A 156 19.32 4.93 0.83
C THR A 156 19.12 5.57 -0.53
N TYR A 157 18.90 4.77 -1.57
CA TYR A 157 18.57 5.27 -2.91
C TYR A 157 17.62 4.34 -3.64
N ASP A 158 16.54 4.90 -4.17
CA ASP A 158 15.58 4.24 -5.05
C ASP A 158 15.69 4.85 -6.46
N MET A 159 16.15 4.05 -7.42
CA MET A 159 16.34 4.52 -8.79
C MET A 159 15.02 4.76 -9.52
N GLU A 160 13.97 4.00 -9.23
CA GLU A 160 12.67 4.21 -9.87
C GLU A 160 12.09 5.57 -9.48
N LEU A 161 12.26 5.94 -8.22
CA LEU A 161 11.81 7.22 -7.68
C LEU A 161 12.84 8.34 -7.85
N GLN A 162 14.09 8.01 -8.24
CA GLN A 162 15.23 8.92 -8.27
C GLN A 162 15.39 9.69 -6.95
N THR A 163 15.23 9.01 -5.83
CA THR A 163 15.11 9.61 -4.50
C THR A 163 16.15 9.02 -3.56
N ASN A 164 16.87 9.90 -2.87
CA ASN A 164 17.77 9.55 -1.78
C ASN A 164 17.03 9.61 -0.44
N PHE A 165 17.34 8.67 0.46
CA PHE A 165 16.74 8.55 1.78
C PHE A 165 17.80 8.60 2.85
N ALA A 166 17.52 9.28 3.96
CA ALA A 166 18.31 9.29 5.18
C ALA A 166 17.48 8.79 6.35
N TYR A 167 18.14 8.13 7.29
CA TYR A 167 17.52 7.52 8.47
C TYR A 167 18.20 8.01 9.74
N ASN A 168 17.41 8.08 10.81
CA ASN A 168 17.91 8.38 12.14
C ASN A 168 18.53 7.13 12.80
N SER A 169 19.00 7.28 14.05
CA SER A 169 19.61 6.19 14.83
C SER A 169 18.66 5.03 15.15
N LEU A 170 17.36 5.24 15.05
CA LEU A 170 16.32 4.20 15.22
C LEU A 170 15.96 3.51 13.89
N ASN A 171 16.67 3.78 12.80
CA ASN A 171 16.35 3.33 11.44
C ASN A 171 14.99 3.81 10.93
N LEU A 172 14.43 4.90 11.48
CA LEU A 172 13.24 5.55 10.97
C LEU A 172 13.61 6.53 9.86
N LEU A 173 12.77 6.63 8.82
CA LEU A 173 12.99 7.53 7.70
C LEU A 173 12.95 8.99 8.17
N GLU A 174 14.08 9.69 8.07
CA GLU A 174 14.22 11.08 8.51
C GLU A 174 14.03 12.08 7.36
N LYS A 175 14.46 11.69 6.15
CA LYS A 175 14.49 12.61 5.02
C LYS A 175 14.44 11.87 3.69
N ALA A 176 13.69 12.43 2.72
CA ALA A 176 13.74 12.05 1.33
C ALA A 176 14.10 13.25 0.46
N VAL A 177 15.04 13.06 -0.48
CA VAL A 177 15.58 14.10 -1.35
C VAL A 177 15.54 13.63 -2.80
N ARG A 178 14.94 14.44 -3.68
CA ARG A 178 14.85 14.20 -5.12
C ARG A 178 15.35 15.41 -5.86
N ASN A 179 16.30 15.22 -6.80
CA ASN A 179 16.90 16.32 -7.58
C ASN A 179 17.38 17.47 -6.67
N ASP A 180 18.14 17.12 -5.61
CA ASP A 180 18.66 18.03 -4.58
C ASP A 180 17.60 18.82 -3.80
N THR A 181 16.32 18.53 -4.01
CA THR A 181 15.22 19.14 -3.28
C THR A 181 14.68 18.19 -2.22
N ILE A 182 14.46 18.69 -1.00
CA ILE A 182 13.79 17.94 0.05
C ILE A 182 12.33 17.75 -0.34
N VAL A 183 11.90 16.52 -0.59
CA VAL A 183 10.49 16.20 -0.85
C VAL A 183 9.74 15.97 0.44
N THR A 184 10.43 15.45 1.46
CA THR A 184 9.90 15.36 2.82
C THR A 184 11.02 15.24 3.86
N LYS A 185 10.76 15.74 5.05
CA LYS A 185 11.53 15.50 6.27
C LYS A 185 10.58 15.13 7.39
N TYR A 186 11.03 14.23 8.26
CA TYR A 186 10.28 13.72 9.40
C TYR A 186 11.02 14.07 10.67
N SER A 187 10.26 14.31 11.74
CA SER A 187 10.82 14.43 13.09
C SER A 187 10.14 13.46 14.03
N TYR A 188 10.90 12.99 15.01
CA TYR A 188 10.47 11.97 15.96
C TYR A 188 10.88 12.34 17.37
N LEU A 189 10.16 11.80 18.36
CA LEU A 189 10.64 11.70 19.74
C LEU A 189 11.72 10.60 19.84
N ALA A 190 12.38 10.54 20.98
CA ALA A 190 13.43 9.54 21.24
C ALA A 190 12.91 8.09 21.28
N ASP A 191 11.62 7.89 21.50
CA ASP A 191 10.94 6.60 21.47
C ASP A 191 10.48 6.18 20.06
N GLY A 192 10.69 7.02 19.04
CA GLY A 192 10.26 6.80 17.66
C GLY A 192 8.87 7.35 17.33
N THR A 193 8.17 7.98 18.26
CA THR A 193 6.89 8.63 17.99
C THR A 193 7.05 9.77 16.98
N LYS A 194 6.36 9.71 15.85
CA LYS A 194 6.41 10.73 14.79
C LYS A 194 5.77 12.03 15.25
N LEU A 195 6.50 13.14 15.09
CA LEU A 195 6.04 14.49 15.44
C LEU A 195 5.66 15.31 14.22
N SER A 196 6.31 15.12 13.09
CA SER A 196 5.99 15.84 11.85
C SER A 196 6.40 15.07 10.61
N ALA A 197 5.74 15.41 9.51
CA ALA A 197 6.07 15.03 8.15
C ALA A 197 5.82 16.24 7.25
N VAL A 198 6.89 16.94 6.83
CA VAL A 198 6.78 18.22 6.13
C VAL A 198 7.75 18.27 4.93
N ASN A 199 7.45 19.12 3.95
CA ASN A 199 8.33 19.38 2.80
C ASN A 199 9.47 20.36 3.14
N ALA A 200 10.17 20.86 2.12
CA ALA A 200 11.27 21.84 2.26
C ALA A 200 10.83 23.15 2.93
N ASP A 201 9.59 23.57 2.69
CA ASP A 201 9.01 24.85 3.15
C ASP A 201 8.28 24.68 4.49
N ASP A 202 8.49 23.58 5.20
CA ASP A 202 7.82 23.20 6.45
C ASP A 202 6.29 23.00 6.33
N CYS A 203 5.77 22.90 5.09
CA CYS A 203 4.39 22.57 4.82
C CYS A 203 4.15 21.06 4.89
N GLY A 204 3.06 20.64 5.55
CA GLY A 204 2.72 19.22 5.69
C GLY A 204 1.89 18.94 6.94
N PHE A 205 2.33 17.99 7.76
CA PHE A 205 1.58 17.51 8.92
C PHE A 205 2.41 17.52 10.19
N ALA A 206 1.76 17.92 11.30
CA ALA A 206 2.30 17.80 12.64
C ALA A 206 1.36 16.94 13.50
N TYR A 207 1.95 16.03 14.30
CA TYR A 207 1.22 15.04 15.10
C TYR A 207 1.35 15.35 16.59
N ARG A 208 0.23 15.31 17.33
CA ARG A 208 0.17 15.51 18.77
C ARG A 208 -0.77 14.47 19.40
N GLY A 209 -0.23 13.35 19.82
CA GLY A 209 -1.03 12.21 20.22
C GLY A 209 -1.89 11.70 19.04
N SER A 210 -3.20 11.64 19.22
CA SER A 210 -4.13 11.27 18.14
C SER A 210 -4.50 12.42 17.20
N PHE A 211 -4.12 13.67 17.53
CA PHE A 211 -4.45 14.82 16.70
C PHE A 211 -3.41 15.08 15.63
N THR A 212 -3.89 15.32 14.42
CA THR A 212 -3.08 15.77 13.28
C THR A 212 -3.42 17.21 12.94
N TYR A 213 -2.40 18.00 12.69
CA TYR A 213 -2.49 19.40 12.28
C TYR A 213 -1.84 19.57 10.92
N ARG A 214 -2.43 20.40 10.08
CA ARG A 214 -1.79 20.89 8.86
C ARG A 214 -0.85 22.03 9.24
N ALA A 215 0.42 21.91 8.85
CA ALA A 215 1.43 22.93 9.02
C ALA A 215 1.62 23.68 7.70
N ASP A 216 1.77 24.99 7.74
CA ASP A 216 2.11 25.85 6.62
C ASP A 216 3.54 26.43 6.74
N ALA A 217 3.98 27.13 5.68
CA ALA A 217 5.31 27.74 5.63
C ALA A 217 5.52 28.83 6.68
N GLY A 218 4.47 29.40 7.26
CA GLY A 218 4.50 30.40 8.34
C GLY A 218 4.70 29.76 9.72
N GLY A 219 4.58 28.45 9.81
CA GLY A 219 4.62 27.73 11.09
C GLY A 219 3.26 27.64 11.77
N ASP A 220 2.22 28.21 11.19
CA ASP A 220 0.85 28.09 11.68
C ASP A 220 0.37 26.65 11.57
N ARG A 221 -0.47 26.24 12.51
CA ARG A 221 -1.01 24.88 12.59
C ARG A 221 -2.50 24.92 12.73
N VAL A 222 -3.18 24.35 11.73
CA VAL A 222 -4.64 24.22 11.74
C VAL A 222 -4.99 22.77 12.00
N PHE A 223 -6.01 22.52 12.81
CA PHE A 223 -6.51 21.17 13.02
C PHE A 223 -6.88 20.53 11.69
N GLU A 224 -6.31 19.36 11.43
CA GLU A 224 -6.59 18.61 10.21
C GLU A 224 -7.52 17.47 10.52
N SER A 225 -7.19 16.60 11.49
CA SER A 225 -8.07 15.49 11.85
C SER A 225 -7.66 14.78 13.13
N THR A 226 -8.59 13.94 13.63
CA THR A 226 -8.33 12.93 14.65
C THR A 226 -9.06 11.63 14.31
N PRO A 227 -8.42 10.44 14.48
CA PRO A 227 -9.08 9.18 14.22
C PRO A 227 -10.07 8.80 15.33
N PHE A 228 -11.06 7.99 14.95
CA PHE A 228 -11.90 7.21 15.87
C PHE A 228 -12.10 5.80 15.30
N GLY A 229 -12.75 4.90 16.05
CA GLY A 229 -12.85 3.48 15.67
C GLY A 229 -13.51 3.17 14.31
N GLY A 230 -14.19 4.14 13.70
CA GLY A 230 -14.86 3.95 12.39
C GLY A 230 -14.48 4.97 11.33
N GLY A 231 -13.44 5.78 11.54
CA GLY A 231 -13.07 6.83 10.59
C GLY A 231 -12.25 7.97 11.18
N ARG A 232 -12.53 9.19 10.74
CA ARG A 232 -11.87 10.42 11.20
C ARG A 232 -12.85 11.57 11.36
N ILE A 233 -12.60 12.43 12.35
CA ILE A 233 -13.18 13.78 12.43
C ILE A 233 -12.16 14.69 11.75
N VAL A 234 -12.60 15.45 10.75
CA VAL A 234 -11.74 16.28 9.90
C VAL A 234 -12.12 17.76 10.09
N GLY A 235 -11.13 18.63 10.23
CA GLY A 235 -11.35 20.07 10.21
C GLY A 235 -11.61 20.58 8.80
N THR A 236 -12.60 21.47 8.66
CA THR A 236 -12.91 22.13 7.39
C THR A 236 -12.28 23.52 7.32
N VAL A 237 -12.37 24.16 6.15
CA VAL A 237 -11.83 25.50 5.93
C VAL A 237 -12.58 26.60 6.70
N ASP A 238 -13.80 26.31 7.16
CA ASP A 238 -14.65 27.24 7.87
C ASP A 238 -14.56 27.08 9.41
N ASP A 239 -13.50 26.44 9.90
CA ASP A 239 -13.29 26.05 11.30
C ASP A 239 -14.40 25.14 11.89
N GLU A 240 -15.15 24.49 11.02
CA GLU A 240 -16.10 23.45 11.38
C GLU A 240 -15.44 22.06 11.34
N THR A 241 -16.16 21.04 11.77
CA THR A 241 -15.70 19.66 11.69
C THR A 241 -16.67 18.80 10.90
N GLU A 242 -16.14 17.84 10.13
CA GLU A 242 -16.89 16.86 9.38
C GLU A 242 -16.49 15.44 9.85
N VAL A 243 -17.48 14.60 10.05
CA VAL A 243 -17.24 13.19 10.36
C VAL A 243 -17.13 12.38 9.07
N ARG A 244 -16.01 11.68 8.89
CA ARG A 244 -15.77 10.81 7.76
C ARG A 244 -15.66 9.37 8.22
N TYR A 245 -16.57 8.55 7.75
CA TYR A 245 -16.63 7.12 8.05
C TYR A 245 -15.82 6.33 7.04
N PHE A 246 -15.14 5.28 7.52
CA PHE A 246 -14.35 4.35 6.72
C PHE A 246 -15.04 2.99 6.65
N LEU A 247 -15.40 2.57 5.46
CA LEU A 247 -15.74 1.18 5.20
C LEU A 247 -14.44 0.44 4.83
N THR A 248 -14.05 -0.50 5.65
CA THR A 248 -12.80 -1.23 5.48
C THR A 248 -13.03 -2.67 5.05
N ASP A 249 -12.03 -3.26 4.40
CA ASP A 249 -12.00 -4.71 4.16
C ASP A 249 -11.45 -5.47 5.39
N HIS A 250 -11.35 -6.78 5.27
CA HIS A 250 -10.87 -7.68 6.32
C HIS A 250 -9.40 -7.46 6.71
N LEU A 251 -8.64 -6.67 5.95
CA LEU A 251 -7.26 -6.27 6.23
C LEU A 251 -7.19 -4.87 6.86
N GLY A 252 -8.34 -4.20 7.08
CA GLY A 252 -8.41 -2.81 7.53
C GLY A 252 -8.13 -1.77 6.43
N SER A 253 -8.05 -2.18 5.17
CA SER A 253 -7.85 -1.23 4.08
C SER A 253 -9.12 -0.42 3.83
N VAL A 254 -9.00 0.92 3.75
CA VAL A 254 -10.13 1.82 3.55
C VAL A 254 -10.65 1.70 2.12
N ARG A 255 -11.82 1.09 1.94
CA ARG A 255 -12.46 0.86 0.65
C ARG A 255 -13.38 2.02 0.24
N VAL A 256 -14.06 2.61 1.20
CA VAL A 256 -14.95 3.77 0.99
C VAL A 256 -14.74 4.78 2.12
N VAL A 257 -14.74 6.05 1.75
CA VAL A 257 -14.85 7.17 2.69
C VAL A 257 -16.20 7.84 2.42
N ALA A 258 -17.03 7.98 3.44
CA ALA A 258 -18.33 8.61 3.34
C ALA A 258 -18.56 9.60 4.50
N THR A 259 -19.41 10.60 4.26
CA THR A 259 -19.87 11.51 5.32
C THR A 259 -21.05 10.92 6.09
N ASP A 260 -21.45 11.55 7.17
CA ASP A 260 -22.66 11.28 7.95
C ASP A 260 -23.96 11.48 7.13
N GLN A 261 -23.88 12.24 6.03
CA GLN A 261 -24.98 12.46 5.07
C GLN A 261 -25.01 11.41 3.95
N ASN A 262 -24.26 10.28 4.09
CA ASN A 262 -24.13 9.24 3.08
C ASN A 262 -23.49 9.69 1.74
N ASN A 263 -22.80 10.83 1.71
CA ASN A 263 -22.05 11.24 0.54
C ASN A 263 -20.74 10.44 0.45
N VAL A 264 -20.53 9.71 -0.64
CA VAL A 264 -19.30 9.00 -0.90
C VAL A 264 -18.24 9.98 -1.40
N LEU A 265 -17.20 10.18 -0.60
CA LEU A 265 -16.08 11.08 -0.90
C LEU A 265 -14.96 10.36 -1.67
N GLU A 266 -14.74 9.09 -1.37
CA GLU A 266 -13.65 8.31 -1.98
C GLU A 266 -14.03 6.84 -2.07
N ARG A 267 -13.57 6.18 -3.14
CA ARG A 267 -13.59 4.72 -3.26
C ARG A 267 -12.19 4.23 -3.65
N ASN A 268 -11.79 3.13 -3.05
CA ASN A 268 -10.49 2.56 -3.26
C ASN A 268 -10.60 1.07 -3.57
N ASP A 269 -9.89 0.66 -4.61
CA ASP A 269 -9.55 -0.73 -4.87
C ASP A 269 -8.04 -0.89 -4.77
N TYR A 270 -7.59 -2.01 -4.21
CA TYR A 270 -6.18 -2.28 -4.01
C TYR A 270 -5.79 -3.58 -4.71
N GLN A 271 -4.63 -3.57 -5.32
CA GLN A 271 -3.91 -4.79 -5.64
C GLN A 271 -3.43 -5.45 -4.35
N PRO A 272 -3.16 -6.76 -4.32
CA PRO A 272 -2.78 -7.48 -3.10
C PRO A 272 -1.66 -6.82 -2.30
N PHE A 273 -0.63 -6.32 -2.96
CA PHE A 273 0.47 -5.59 -2.32
C PHE A 273 0.17 -4.10 -2.06
N GLY A 274 -1.09 -3.69 -2.11
CA GLY A 274 -1.54 -2.37 -1.67
C GLY A 274 -1.41 -1.24 -2.69
N LYS A 275 -0.97 -1.51 -3.92
CA LYS A 275 -1.03 -0.49 -4.95
C LYS A 275 -2.48 -0.15 -5.23
N ARG A 276 -2.84 1.13 -5.04
CA ARG A 276 -4.19 1.62 -5.28
C ARG A 276 -4.53 1.55 -6.77
N TRP A 277 -5.69 1.01 -7.07
CA TRP A 277 -6.31 1.13 -8.36
C TRP A 277 -7.20 2.38 -8.39
N VAL A 278 -6.97 3.25 -9.34
CA VAL A 278 -7.77 4.47 -9.52
C VAL A 278 -8.48 4.39 -10.85
N THR A 279 -9.80 4.26 -10.82
CA THR A 279 -10.63 4.49 -12.00
C THR A 279 -10.95 5.98 -12.10
N PRO A 280 -10.83 6.60 -13.27
CA PRO A 280 -11.09 8.04 -13.46
C PRO A 280 -12.49 8.50 -13.02
N SER A 281 -13.44 7.58 -12.95
CA SER A 281 -14.82 7.85 -12.56
C SER A 281 -15.09 7.85 -11.05
N LEU A 282 -14.10 7.51 -10.23
CA LEU A 282 -14.27 7.48 -8.78
C LEU A 282 -13.76 8.77 -8.15
N PRO A 283 -14.47 9.33 -7.17
CA PRO A 283 -14.02 10.50 -6.44
C PRO A 283 -12.74 10.15 -5.66
N VAL A 284 -11.87 11.13 -5.53
CA VAL A 284 -10.63 11.07 -4.73
C VAL A 284 -10.68 12.18 -3.71
N SER A 285 -10.62 11.83 -2.44
CA SER A 285 -10.56 12.77 -1.34
C SER A 285 -9.12 13.03 -0.89
N ASP A 286 -8.96 13.94 0.06
CA ASP A 286 -7.70 14.22 0.77
C ASP A 286 -7.37 13.19 1.87
N ASN A 287 -8.16 12.11 1.97
CA ASN A 287 -7.91 11.04 2.93
C ASN A 287 -6.53 10.41 2.70
N ARG A 288 -5.77 10.28 3.80
CA ARG A 288 -4.43 9.72 3.79
C ARG A 288 -4.39 8.27 4.26
N ASP A 289 -5.38 7.84 5.05
CA ASP A 289 -5.46 6.46 5.54
C ASP A 289 -6.07 5.56 4.47
N ARG A 290 -5.30 4.59 3.99
CA ARG A 290 -5.71 3.76 2.84
C ARG A 290 -5.46 2.28 3.06
N PHE A 291 -4.45 1.71 2.42
CA PHE A 291 -4.13 0.29 2.52
C PHE A 291 -3.75 -0.10 3.95
N ASN A 292 -4.39 -1.14 4.49
CA ASN A 292 -4.32 -1.56 5.91
C ASN A 292 -4.61 -0.43 6.92
N GLY A 293 -5.36 0.60 6.51
CA GLY A 293 -5.60 1.78 7.34
C GLY A 293 -4.37 2.63 7.61
N LYS A 294 -3.31 2.48 6.79
CA LYS A 294 -2.05 3.19 6.99
C LYS A 294 -1.97 4.48 6.21
N GLU A 295 -1.24 5.44 6.79
CA GLU A 295 -1.04 6.75 6.21
C GLU A 295 -0.15 6.68 4.97
N ASP A 296 -0.71 7.10 3.83
CA ASP A 296 0.02 7.25 2.58
C ASP A 296 0.85 8.53 2.58
N GLN A 297 2.11 8.42 2.15
CA GLN A 297 3.02 9.56 2.03
C GLN A 297 2.87 10.27 0.67
N ALA A 298 1.66 10.25 0.11
CA ALA A 298 1.35 10.81 -1.20
C ALA A 298 1.55 12.33 -1.29
N PHE A 299 1.42 13.05 -0.16
CA PHE A 299 1.68 14.50 -0.08
C PHE A 299 3.13 14.87 -0.45
N ALA A 300 4.07 13.93 -0.24
CA ALA A 300 5.48 14.04 -0.62
C ALA A 300 5.77 13.43 -1.99
N GLY A 301 4.75 12.97 -2.73
CA GLY A 301 4.91 12.24 -3.98
C GLY A 301 5.66 10.91 -3.82
N LEU A 302 5.58 10.29 -2.63
CA LEU A 302 6.19 9.01 -2.31
C LEU A 302 5.12 7.91 -2.28
N PRO A 303 5.37 6.75 -2.92
CA PRO A 303 4.41 5.64 -3.00
C PRO A 303 4.41 4.77 -1.73
N PHE A 304 4.77 5.33 -0.60
CA PHE A 304 4.96 4.62 0.65
C PHE A 304 3.73 4.74 1.55
N SER A 305 3.51 3.70 2.36
CA SER A 305 2.65 3.76 3.54
C SER A 305 3.52 3.70 4.78
N ASP A 306 3.21 4.55 5.77
CA ASP A 306 3.89 4.59 7.06
C ASP A 306 3.20 3.63 8.04
N TYR A 307 3.94 2.64 8.51
CA TYR A 307 3.45 1.66 9.49
C TYR A 307 3.98 1.95 10.91
N GLY A 308 4.71 3.05 11.10
CA GLY A 308 5.34 3.44 12.34
C GLY A 308 6.81 2.99 12.40
N ALA A 309 7.06 1.72 12.67
CA ALA A 309 8.44 1.21 12.75
C ALA A 309 9.15 1.16 11.39
N ARG A 310 8.40 1.00 10.31
CA ARG A 310 8.94 0.92 8.92
C ARG A 310 8.03 1.61 7.93
N CYS A 311 8.62 2.12 6.83
CA CYS A 311 7.89 2.53 5.64
C CYS A 311 7.81 1.38 4.63
N TYR A 312 6.64 1.18 4.04
CA TYR A 312 6.35 0.13 3.08
C TYR A 312 6.16 0.69 1.66
N ASN A 313 6.92 0.18 0.70
CA ASN A 313 6.80 0.54 -0.71
C ASN A 313 5.81 -0.37 -1.44
N LYS A 314 4.62 0.15 -1.73
CA LYS A 314 3.54 -0.57 -2.46
C LYS A 314 3.88 -0.88 -3.93
N LEU A 315 4.86 -0.20 -4.51
CA LEU A 315 5.23 -0.45 -5.91
C LEU A 315 6.02 -1.74 -6.08
N ASN A 316 6.88 -2.07 -5.13
CA ASN A 316 7.72 -3.25 -5.17
C ASN A 316 7.41 -4.30 -4.10
N GLY A 317 6.40 -4.05 -3.24
CA GLY A 317 5.96 -5.01 -2.22
C GLY A 317 6.96 -5.24 -1.09
N ARG A 318 7.80 -4.24 -0.75
CA ARG A 318 8.89 -4.41 0.22
C ARG A 318 8.95 -3.28 1.24
N TRP A 319 9.49 -3.63 2.41
CA TRP A 319 9.90 -2.66 3.41
C TRP A 319 11.17 -1.91 2.96
N LEU A 320 11.31 -0.64 3.36
CA LEU A 320 12.50 0.17 3.07
C LEU A 320 13.65 -0.11 4.05
N SER A 321 13.35 -0.63 5.22
CA SER A 321 14.31 -1.00 6.26
C SER A 321 14.12 -2.44 6.70
N GLN A 322 15.13 -2.98 7.39
CA GLN A 322 15.08 -4.35 7.89
C GLN A 322 14.04 -4.51 9.00
N ASP A 323 13.47 -5.70 9.07
CA ASP A 323 12.57 -6.12 10.13
C ASP A 323 13.33 -6.18 11.47
N PRO A 324 12.96 -5.35 12.46
CA PRO A 324 13.60 -5.39 13.77
C PRO A 324 13.37 -6.73 14.50
N LEU A 325 12.27 -7.44 14.20
CA LEU A 325 11.96 -8.76 14.77
C LEU A 325 12.46 -9.93 13.93
N GLN A 326 12.93 -9.68 12.69
CA GLN A 326 13.45 -10.69 11.77
C GLN A 326 12.50 -11.88 11.58
N GLN A 327 11.22 -11.61 11.42
CA GLN A 327 10.17 -12.62 11.34
C GLN A 327 10.35 -13.57 10.15
N TYR A 328 10.96 -13.10 9.06
CA TYR A 328 11.19 -13.87 7.82
C TYR A 328 12.66 -13.94 7.45
N HIS A 329 13.04 -14.93 6.63
CA HIS A 329 14.43 -15.09 6.16
C HIS A 329 14.96 -13.85 5.41
N SER A 330 14.12 -13.19 4.61
CA SER A 330 14.42 -11.87 4.11
C SER A 330 13.74 -10.82 4.99
N PRO A 331 14.50 -9.91 5.63
CA PRO A 331 13.93 -8.93 6.56
C PRO A 331 13.14 -7.82 5.86
N TYR A 332 13.02 -7.85 4.53
CA TYR A 332 12.27 -6.86 3.75
C TYR A 332 10.92 -7.39 3.24
N VAL A 333 10.59 -8.63 3.52
CA VAL A 333 9.34 -9.25 3.06
C VAL A 333 8.15 -8.66 3.80
N PHE A 334 7.14 -8.21 3.04
CA PHE A 334 5.87 -7.74 3.57
C PHE A 334 4.92 -8.92 3.76
N CYS A 335 4.38 -9.07 4.97
CA CYS A 335 3.35 -10.06 5.30
C CYS A 335 3.64 -11.47 4.78
N GLY A 336 4.91 -11.94 4.85
CA GLY A 336 5.30 -13.26 4.38
C GLY A 336 5.00 -13.55 2.90
N ASN A 337 4.85 -12.52 2.06
CA ASN A 337 4.34 -12.60 0.69
C ASN A 337 2.90 -13.13 0.57
N ASN A 338 2.13 -13.04 1.63
CA ASN A 338 0.69 -13.38 1.66
C ASN A 338 -0.14 -12.19 2.21
N PRO A 339 -0.13 -11.03 1.53
CA PRO A 339 -0.74 -9.79 2.03
C PRO A 339 -2.27 -9.79 1.97
N ILE A 340 -2.88 -10.83 1.42
CA ILE A 340 -4.35 -11.00 1.40
C ILE A 340 -4.87 -11.72 2.65
N ARG A 341 -3.97 -12.33 3.43
CA ARG A 341 -4.29 -13.03 4.67
C ARG A 341 -3.65 -12.38 5.89
N LEU A 342 -2.40 -11.94 5.74
CA LEU A 342 -1.62 -11.37 6.84
C LEU A 342 -1.68 -9.84 6.78
N VAL A 343 -1.70 -9.22 7.95
CA VAL A 343 -1.65 -7.77 8.14
C VAL A 343 -0.56 -7.44 9.16
N ASP A 344 0.19 -6.38 8.89
CA ASP A 344 1.12 -5.78 9.83
C ASP A 344 0.49 -4.50 10.37
N LEU A 345 0.44 -4.33 11.69
CA LEU A 345 -0.24 -3.19 12.31
C LEU A 345 0.70 -2.04 12.67
N ASP A 346 1.96 -2.31 12.87
CA ASP A 346 2.91 -1.33 13.41
C ASP A 346 4.26 -1.29 12.65
N GLY A 347 4.38 -2.10 11.61
CA GLY A 347 5.61 -2.26 10.85
C GLY A 347 6.64 -3.15 11.54
N MET A 348 6.24 -4.02 12.49
CA MET A 348 7.12 -4.94 13.20
C MET A 348 6.73 -6.40 13.01
N GLU A 349 5.45 -6.75 13.10
CA GLU A 349 5.01 -8.14 13.07
C GLU A 349 3.77 -8.32 12.20
N ALA A 350 3.88 -9.17 11.19
CA ALA A 350 2.74 -9.61 10.40
C ALA A 350 1.98 -10.73 11.13
N ARG A 351 0.65 -10.57 11.23
CA ARG A 351 -0.26 -11.49 11.91
C ARG A 351 -1.41 -11.89 10.99
N ASP A 352 -2.06 -13.00 11.29
CA ASP A 352 -3.28 -13.42 10.59
C ASP A 352 -4.39 -12.39 10.82
N SER A 353 -5.02 -11.88 9.75
CA SER A 353 -6.08 -10.86 9.82
C SER A 353 -7.27 -11.32 10.66
N THR A 354 -7.54 -12.62 10.74
CA THR A 354 -8.61 -13.18 11.59
C THR A 354 -8.27 -13.13 13.08
N SER A 355 -7.00 -12.99 13.45
CA SER A 355 -6.54 -12.84 14.84
C SER A 355 -6.48 -11.38 15.30
N VAL A 356 -6.66 -10.44 14.37
CA VAL A 356 -6.66 -9.00 14.63
C VAL A 356 -8.10 -8.51 14.67
N MET A 357 -8.50 -7.89 15.78
CA MET A 357 -9.81 -7.26 15.86
C MET A 357 -9.78 -5.93 15.10
N ILE A 358 -10.21 -5.96 13.83
CA ILE A 358 -10.48 -4.76 13.04
C ILE A 358 -11.94 -4.41 13.32
N PRO A 359 -12.25 -3.27 13.94
CA PRO A 359 -13.62 -2.91 14.25
C PRO A 359 -14.46 -2.85 12.98
N PRO A 360 -15.58 -3.59 12.88
CA PRO A 360 -16.48 -3.46 11.75
C PRO A 360 -17.13 -2.08 11.77
N VAL A 361 -17.11 -1.37 10.65
CA VAL A 361 -17.97 -0.20 10.46
C VAL A 361 -19.35 -0.71 10.08
N ILE A 362 -20.31 -0.64 11.00
CA ILE A 362 -21.70 -0.98 10.72
C ILE A 362 -22.38 0.28 10.23
N VAL A 363 -22.69 0.34 8.94
CA VAL A 363 -23.52 1.39 8.36
C VAL A 363 -24.96 0.89 8.37
N TYR A 364 -25.82 1.54 9.14
CA TYR A 364 -27.25 1.32 9.05
C TYR A 364 -27.81 2.23 7.95
N PRO A 365 -28.58 1.71 7.00
CA PRO A 365 -29.32 2.58 6.09
C PRO A 365 -30.30 3.43 6.92
N SER A 366 -30.37 4.73 6.65
CA SER A 366 -31.44 5.58 7.16
C SER A 366 -32.75 5.01 6.64
N GLU A 367 -33.66 4.58 7.53
CA GLU A 367 -35.04 4.32 7.15
C GLU A 367 -35.63 5.69 6.75
N ASP A 368 -35.90 5.87 5.47
CA ASP A 368 -36.74 6.94 4.95
C ASP A 368 -38.17 6.70 5.48
N GLY A 369 -38.45 7.24 6.65
CA GLY A 369 -39.74 7.09 7.29
C GLY A 369 -39.99 8.24 8.23
N GLU A 370 -40.91 9.11 7.83
CA GLU A 370 -41.45 10.25 8.56
C GLU A 370 -41.62 10.03 10.05
N GLY A 371 -41.20 11.01 10.83
CA GLY A 371 -41.89 11.35 12.09
C GLY A 371 -41.17 11.09 13.39
N GLY A 372 -40.74 12.15 14.05
CA GLY A 372 -40.74 12.23 15.50
C GLY A 372 -39.44 11.86 16.19
N GLY A 373 -38.72 12.90 16.56
CA GLY A 373 -37.57 12.97 17.42
C GLY A 373 -37.42 11.85 18.47
N HIS A 374 -36.32 11.18 18.33
CA HIS A 374 -35.45 10.73 19.40
C HIS A 374 -34.14 10.28 18.73
N SER A 375 -33.15 11.16 18.77
CA SER A 375 -31.78 10.83 18.40
C SER A 375 -31.20 9.92 19.49
N ASN A 376 -31.46 8.63 19.40
CA ASN A 376 -30.62 7.66 20.05
C ASN A 376 -29.46 7.38 19.11
N SER A 377 -28.43 8.23 19.16
CA SER A 377 -27.13 8.00 18.57
C SER A 377 -26.52 6.76 19.23
N PHE A 378 -26.59 5.64 18.52
CA PHE A 378 -25.95 4.37 18.92
C PHE A 378 -24.44 4.41 18.67
N TRP A 379 -23.88 5.57 18.53
CA TRP A 379 -22.43 5.78 18.33
C TRP A 379 -21.81 5.99 19.70
N GLY A 380 -21.10 4.97 20.16
CA GLY A 380 -20.22 5.14 21.30
C GLY A 380 -19.24 6.29 21.03
N SER A 381 -18.99 7.13 22.03
CA SER A 381 -17.97 8.17 21.95
C SER A 381 -16.67 7.61 21.39
N PRO A 382 -15.98 8.30 20.48
CA PRO A 382 -14.66 7.89 19.98
C PRO A 382 -13.62 7.80 21.12
N ILE A 383 -13.89 8.42 22.25
CA ILE A 383 -13.13 8.26 23.50
C ILE A 383 -14.11 7.72 24.55
N PRO A 384 -13.86 6.53 25.13
CA PRO A 384 -14.76 5.97 26.14
C PRO A 384 -15.04 6.96 27.27
N GLY A 385 -16.34 7.27 27.49
CA GLY A 385 -16.79 8.16 28.55
C GLY A 385 -17.04 9.63 28.15
N TYR A 386 -16.85 10.00 26.88
CA TYR A 386 -17.10 11.36 26.40
C TYR A 386 -18.05 11.36 25.19
N SER A 387 -18.94 12.34 25.11
CA SER A 387 -19.73 12.57 23.89
C SER A 387 -18.90 13.33 22.84
N LEU A 388 -19.34 13.29 21.57
CA LEU A 388 -18.69 14.06 20.49
C LEU A 388 -18.67 15.57 20.78
N ASP A 389 -19.74 16.10 21.38
CA ASP A 389 -19.85 17.52 21.77
C ASP A 389 -18.87 17.87 22.91
N GLU A 390 -18.69 16.99 23.89
CA GLU A 390 -17.71 17.17 24.97
C GLU A 390 -16.27 17.15 24.45
N ILE A 391 -15.97 16.27 23.50
CA ILE A 391 -14.65 16.23 22.83
C ILE A 391 -14.42 17.53 22.05
N TYR A 392 -15.42 17.99 21.31
CA TYR A 392 -15.35 19.23 20.53
C TYR A 392 -15.20 20.47 21.41
N GLU A 393 -15.95 20.59 22.51
CA GLU A 393 -15.84 21.72 23.46
C GLU A 393 -14.51 21.68 24.24
N ALA A 394 -14.04 20.52 24.65
CA ALA A 394 -12.70 20.37 25.23
C ALA A 394 -11.61 20.81 24.24
N PHE A 395 -11.79 20.50 22.97
CA PHE A 395 -10.90 20.93 21.90
C PHE A 395 -10.88 22.44 21.74
N LYS A 396 -12.05 23.11 21.62
CA LYS A 396 -12.14 24.57 21.54
C LYS A 396 -11.52 25.30 22.75
N SER A 397 -11.61 24.70 23.93
CA SER A 397 -11.07 25.31 25.17
C SER A 397 -9.54 25.24 25.24
N SER A 398 -8.90 24.33 24.48
CA SER A 398 -7.44 24.15 24.46
C SER A 398 -6.72 25.19 23.59
N PHE A 399 -7.46 26.04 22.88
CA PHE A 399 -6.94 27.09 21.99
C PHE A 399 -7.23 28.52 22.42
N LYS A 400 -7.61 28.72 23.68
CA LYS A 400 -7.76 30.07 24.30
C LYS A 400 -6.53 30.45 25.12
#